data_c24a9aa3d3158025cd7a9108c83dae41
#
_entry.id   c24a9aa3d3158025cd7a9108c83dae41
#
_cell.length_a   1.000
_cell.length_b   1.000
_cell.length_c   1.000
_cell.angle_alpha   90.00
_cell.angle_beta   90.00
_cell.angle_gamma   90.00
#
_symmetry.space_group_name_H-M   'P 1'
#
loop_
_entity.id
_entity.type
_entity.pdbx_description
1 polymer ?
#
loop_
_entity_poly.entity_id
_entity_poly.type
_entity_poly.pdbx_seq_one_letter_code
_entity_poly.pdbx_strand_id
1 'polypeptide(L)'
;MFYVLEAVNIAAILLMLSMLVVVIRQQPSRAQMAFVLYDVFTVIFVIGVQLELMHADTVGEALSGLCVQYVGQAGFLMALLWFASEFAYLKIPGWIYIIQAAINTVVLVGVFTAEHNPYFYNSMKILNDGMYQRINVSGGIIWKMHYIHMAAVLLTIQICCGVRYRQSTATQKKRILYIAAGNGIFALELILKGLGVFGSYNPVVCAMTI
;
A
#
# COMPACT_ATOMS: atom_id res chain seq x y z
N MET A 1 0.64 23.37 -7.61
CA MET A 1 0.84 22.22 -6.68
C MET A 1 0.32 20.93 -7.28
N PHE A 2 -0.87 20.91 -7.90
CA PHE A 2 -1.44 19.73 -8.59
C PHE A 2 -0.46 19.09 -9.59
N TYR A 3 0.05 19.85 -10.56
CA TYR A 3 1.01 19.35 -11.56
C TYR A 3 2.30 18.78 -10.96
N VAL A 4 2.71 19.26 -9.77
CA VAL A 4 3.89 18.70 -9.07
C VAL A 4 3.57 17.31 -8.52
N LEU A 5 2.40 17.13 -7.92
CA LEU A 5 1.97 15.84 -7.39
C LEU A 5 1.78 14.83 -8.54
N GLU A 6 1.18 15.27 -9.64
CA GLU A 6 1.03 14.47 -10.86
C GLU A 6 2.39 14.03 -11.43
N ALA A 7 3.32 14.99 -11.56
CA ALA A 7 4.67 14.69 -12.04
C ALA A 7 5.41 13.71 -11.11
N VAL A 8 5.25 13.85 -9.79
CA VAL A 8 5.81 12.90 -8.80
C VAL A 8 5.22 11.51 -8.96
N ASN A 9 3.90 11.39 -9.14
CA ASN A 9 3.25 10.10 -9.34
C ASN A 9 3.69 9.43 -10.65
N ILE A 10 3.78 10.20 -11.74
CA ILE A 10 4.26 9.69 -13.04
C ILE A 10 5.73 9.25 -12.91
N ALA A 11 6.58 10.06 -12.27
CA ALA A 11 7.97 9.71 -12.03
C ALA A 11 8.11 8.44 -11.18
N ALA A 12 7.27 8.28 -10.15
CA ALA A 12 7.21 7.08 -9.33
C ALA A 12 6.84 5.83 -10.15
N ILE A 13 5.80 5.92 -10.99
CA ILE A 13 5.42 4.81 -11.89
C ILE A 13 6.57 4.45 -12.84
N LEU A 14 7.22 5.44 -13.47
CA LEU A 14 8.33 5.21 -14.38
C LEU A 14 9.53 4.55 -13.67
N LEU A 15 9.83 4.98 -12.45
CA LEU A 15 10.88 4.39 -11.63
C LEU A 15 10.56 2.93 -11.31
N MET A 16 9.34 2.63 -10.83
CA MET A 16 8.90 1.27 -10.55
C MET A 16 8.96 0.38 -11.79
N LEU A 17 8.44 0.84 -12.92
CA LEU A 17 8.50 0.09 -14.18
C LEU A 17 9.96 -0.16 -14.63
N SER A 18 10.86 0.81 -14.43
CA SER A 18 12.28 0.62 -14.74
C SER A 18 12.94 -0.43 -13.84
N MET A 19 12.64 -0.43 -12.56
CA MET A 19 13.10 -1.45 -11.61
C MET A 19 12.56 -2.84 -11.98
N LEU A 20 11.28 -2.93 -12.34
CA LEU A 20 10.65 -4.15 -12.79
C LEU A 20 11.38 -4.77 -13.99
N VAL A 21 11.73 -3.94 -15.01
CA VAL A 21 12.48 -4.38 -16.19
C VAL A 21 13.87 -4.92 -15.80
N VAL A 22 14.56 -4.27 -14.87
CA VAL A 22 15.87 -4.72 -14.39
C VAL A 22 15.77 -6.05 -13.65
N VAL A 23 14.77 -6.19 -12.79
CA VAL A 23 14.59 -7.40 -11.97
C VAL A 23 14.17 -8.61 -12.81
N ILE A 24 13.27 -8.42 -13.78
CA ILE A 24 12.81 -9.51 -14.67
C ILE A 24 13.95 -10.10 -15.54
N ARG A 25 14.96 -9.28 -15.86
CA ARG A 25 16.13 -9.74 -16.63
C ARG A 25 17.10 -10.62 -15.83
N GLN A 26 16.97 -10.68 -14.52
CA GLN A 26 17.81 -11.51 -13.67
C GLN A 26 17.25 -12.93 -13.55
N GLN A 27 18.07 -13.86 -13.05
CA GLN A 27 17.60 -15.23 -12.80
C GLN A 27 16.49 -15.23 -11.73
N PRO A 28 15.35 -15.90 -11.98
CA PRO A 28 14.22 -15.86 -11.08
C PRO A 28 14.55 -16.49 -9.72
N SER A 29 14.36 -15.72 -8.65
CA SER A 29 14.37 -16.20 -7.28
C SER A 29 13.03 -15.90 -6.62
N ARG A 30 12.71 -16.58 -5.50
CA ARG A 30 11.47 -16.34 -4.77
C ARG A 30 11.37 -14.88 -4.29
N ALA A 31 12.47 -14.31 -3.82
CA ALA A 31 12.51 -12.90 -3.40
C ALA A 31 12.25 -11.95 -4.58
N GLN A 32 12.79 -12.26 -5.77
CA GLN A 32 12.51 -11.46 -6.97
C GLN A 32 11.06 -11.55 -7.40
N MET A 33 10.47 -12.75 -7.39
CA MET A 33 9.04 -12.92 -7.71
C MET A 33 8.15 -12.14 -6.75
N ALA A 34 8.46 -12.19 -5.45
CA ALA A 34 7.74 -11.43 -4.43
C ALA A 34 7.90 -9.92 -4.63
N PHE A 35 9.10 -9.45 -5.00
CA PHE A 35 9.36 -8.05 -5.33
C PHE A 35 8.58 -7.61 -6.57
N VAL A 36 8.59 -8.40 -7.64
CA VAL A 36 7.82 -8.11 -8.86
C VAL A 36 6.33 -7.95 -8.55
N LEU A 37 5.77 -8.86 -7.74
CA LEU A 37 4.36 -8.75 -7.34
C LEU A 37 4.11 -7.51 -6.47
N TYR A 38 5.00 -7.21 -5.53
CA TYR A 38 4.93 -6.00 -4.73
C TYR A 38 4.89 -4.74 -5.62
N ASP A 39 5.82 -4.66 -6.58
CA ASP A 39 5.95 -3.52 -7.49
C ASP A 39 4.72 -3.37 -8.41
N VAL A 40 4.24 -4.48 -9.01
CA VAL A 40 3.02 -4.49 -9.83
C VAL A 40 1.81 -3.99 -9.06
N PHE A 41 1.58 -4.47 -7.85
CA PHE A 41 0.45 -4.03 -7.03
C PHE A 41 0.61 -2.59 -6.54
N THR A 42 1.85 -2.12 -6.32
CA THR A 42 2.12 -0.72 -6.02
C THR A 42 1.79 0.19 -7.21
N VAL A 43 2.14 -0.21 -8.42
CA VAL A 43 1.75 0.50 -9.65
C VAL A 43 0.21 0.56 -9.79
N ILE A 44 -0.49 -0.55 -9.56
CA ILE A 44 -1.97 -0.59 -9.57
C ILE A 44 -2.54 0.40 -8.53
N PHE A 45 -1.97 0.44 -7.33
CA PHE A 45 -2.37 1.40 -6.30
C PHE A 45 -2.20 2.85 -6.76
N VAL A 46 -1.03 3.20 -7.33
CA VAL A 46 -0.75 4.56 -7.82
C VAL A 46 -1.67 4.96 -8.96
N ILE A 47 -1.97 4.03 -9.89
CA ILE A 47 -2.95 4.25 -10.96
C ILE A 47 -4.33 4.56 -10.35
N GLY A 48 -4.76 3.82 -9.33
CA GLY A 48 -6.02 4.09 -8.63
C GLY A 48 -6.07 5.48 -8.00
N VAL A 49 -4.95 5.93 -7.39
CA VAL A 49 -4.81 7.31 -6.86
C VAL A 49 -4.97 8.34 -7.97
N GLN A 50 -4.36 8.12 -9.14
CA GLN A 50 -4.50 9.02 -10.29
C GLN A 50 -5.93 9.07 -10.80
N LEU A 51 -6.59 7.94 -10.93
CA LEU A 51 -7.99 7.89 -11.37
C LEU A 51 -8.92 8.65 -10.40
N GLU A 52 -8.71 8.52 -9.09
CA GLU A 52 -9.47 9.27 -8.09
C GLU A 52 -9.26 10.78 -8.22
N LEU A 53 -7.99 11.23 -8.39
CA LEU A 53 -7.63 12.64 -8.37
C LEU A 53 -7.95 13.39 -9.67
N MET A 54 -7.86 12.72 -10.82
CA MET A 54 -7.90 13.38 -12.14
C MET A 54 -9.25 13.29 -12.85
N HIS A 55 -10.07 12.30 -12.50
CA HIS A 55 -11.26 11.97 -13.30
C HIS A 55 -12.55 11.85 -12.48
N ALA A 56 -12.56 12.33 -11.23
CA ALA A 56 -13.69 12.16 -10.36
C ALA A 56 -14.64 13.37 -10.38
N ASP A 57 -15.41 13.52 -11.42
CA ASP A 57 -16.51 14.51 -11.46
C ASP A 57 -17.73 14.04 -10.65
N THR A 58 -17.85 12.74 -10.46
CA THR A 58 -18.94 12.10 -9.70
C THR A 58 -18.40 11.19 -8.59
N VAL A 59 -19.24 10.93 -7.58
CA VAL A 59 -18.89 9.97 -6.50
C VAL A 59 -18.59 8.58 -7.08
N GLY A 60 -19.32 8.15 -8.11
CA GLY A 60 -19.12 6.84 -8.74
C GLY A 60 -17.76 6.72 -9.45
N GLU A 61 -17.32 7.77 -10.13
CA GLU A 61 -15.99 7.81 -10.77
C GLU A 61 -14.87 7.78 -9.73
N ALA A 62 -14.98 8.59 -8.66
CA ALA A 62 -14.04 8.59 -7.56
C ALA A 62 -13.99 7.22 -6.86
N LEU A 63 -15.14 6.57 -6.69
CA LEU A 63 -15.23 5.24 -6.11
C LEU A 63 -14.54 4.18 -6.99
N SER A 64 -14.63 4.32 -8.31
CA SER A 64 -13.92 3.44 -9.24
C SER A 64 -12.40 3.53 -9.06
N GLY A 65 -11.86 4.74 -8.91
CA GLY A 65 -10.45 4.96 -8.58
C GLY A 65 -10.07 4.33 -7.24
N LEU A 66 -10.91 4.50 -6.21
CA LEU A 66 -10.71 3.87 -4.90
C LEU A 66 -10.75 2.34 -4.99
N CYS A 67 -11.64 1.74 -5.77
CA CYS A 67 -11.65 0.29 -5.98
C CYS A 67 -10.30 -0.21 -6.53
N VAL A 68 -9.73 0.48 -7.52
CA VAL A 68 -8.40 0.16 -8.06
C VAL A 68 -7.32 0.32 -7.01
N GLN A 69 -7.36 1.40 -6.20
CA GLN A 69 -6.42 1.59 -5.08
C GLN A 69 -6.46 0.42 -4.10
N TYR A 70 -7.65 -0.01 -3.67
CA TYR A 70 -7.77 -1.10 -2.70
C TYR A 70 -7.34 -2.46 -3.26
N VAL A 71 -7.53 -2.71 -4.56
CA VAL A 71 -6.95 -3.90 -5.23
C VAL A 71 -5.43 -3.86 -5.15
N GLY A 72 -4.83 -2.73 -5.53
CA GLY A 72 -3.39 -2.52 -5.39
C GLY A 72 -2.93 -2.70 -3.96
N GLN A 73 -3.61 -2.07 -3.00
CA GLN A 73 -3.26 -2.09 -1.58
C GLN A 73 -3.35 -3.48 -0.95
N ALA A 74 -4.38 -4.25 -1.27
CA ALA A 74 -4.53 -5.62 -0.81
C ALA A 74 -3.41 -6.52 -1.35
N GLY A 75 -3.08 -6.37 -2.63
CA GLY A 75 -2.03 -7.14 -3.28
C GLY A 75 -0.64 -6.78 -2.78
N PHE A 76 -0.31 -5.48 -2.66
CA PHE A 76 1.01 -5.07 -2.20
C PHE A 76 1.29 -5.47 -0.75
N LEU A 77 0.29 -5.42 0.15
CA LEU A 77 0.47 -5.88 1.53
C LEU A 77 0.82 -7.37 1.61
N MET A 78 0.17 -8.20 0.78
CA MET A 78 0.50 -9.62 0.67
C MET A 78 1.91 -9.82 0.12
N ALA A 79 2.24 -9.12 -0.95
CA ALA A 79 3.54 -9.22 -1.62
C ALA A 79 4.68 -8.66 -0.75
N LEU A 80 4.45 -7.57 0.00
CA LEU A 80 5.41 -7.02 0.95
C LEU A 80 5.76 -8.03 2.03
N LEU A 81 4.76 -8.69 2.60
CA LEU A 81 4.97 -9.72 3.63
C LEU A 81 5.78 -10.90 3.06
N TRP A 82 5.45 -11.33 1.85
CA TRP A 82 6.19 -12.38 1.17
C TRP A 82 7.62 -11.94 0.81
N PHE A 83 7.79 -10.75 0.26
CA PHE A 83 9.10 -10.19 -0.06
C PHE A 83 9.98 -10.07 1.19
N ALA A 84 9.45 -9.53 2.28
CA ALA A 84 10.18 -9.43 3.54
C ALA A 84 10.60 -10.82 4.07
N SER A 85 9.72 -11.82 3.95
CA SER A 85 10.02 -13.21 4.32
C SER A 85 11.19 -13.79 3.52
N GLU A 86 11.16 -13.68 2.20
CA GLU A 86 12.17 -14.27 1.32
C GLU A 86 13.50 -13.48 1.33
N PHE A 87 13.42 -12.14 1.24
CA PHE A 87 14.61 -11.28 1.15
C PHE A 87 15.40 -11.22 2.45
N ALA A 88 14.72 -11.05 3.57
CA ALA A 88 15.35 -10.94 4.89
C ALA A 88 15.38 -12.28 5.65
N TYR A 89 14.94 -13.39 5.03
CA TYR A 89 14.87 -14.71 5.64
C TYR A 89 14.04 -14.72 6.94
N LEU A 90 12.94 -13.98 6.96
CA LEU A 90 12.04 -13.94 8.11
C LEU A 90 11.18 -15.21 8.13
N LYS A 91 11.00 -15.78 9.32
CA LYS A 91 10.12 -16.93 9.52
C LYS A 91 8.72 -16.44 9.86
N ILE A 92 7.92 -16.14 8.83
CA ILE A 92 6.53 -15.72 8.99
C ILE A 92 5.64 -16.95 8.90
N PRO A 93 4.82 -17.23 9.95
CA PRO A 93 3.92 -18.37 9.94
C PRO A 93 2.87 -18.31 8.83
N GLY A 94 2.58 -19.45 8.19
CA GLY A 94 1.64 -19.53 7.06
C GLY A 94 0.22 -19.07 7.39
N TRP A 95 -0.23 -19.25 8.63
CA TRP A 95 -1.57 -18.80 9.06
C TRP A 95 -1.74 -17.27 8.98
N ILE A 96 -0.65 -16.48 9.08
CA ILE A 96 -0.68 -15.01 8.93
C ILE A 96 -1.13 -14.65 7.52
N TYR A 97 -0.63 -15.36 6.49
CA TYR A 97 -1.05 -15.13 5.10
C TYR A 97 -2.53 -15.45 4.88
N ILE A 98 -3.03 -16.52 5.54
CA ILE A 98 -4.45 -16.90 5.45
C ILE A 98 -5.34 -15.82 6.07
N ILE A 99 -5.00 -15.34 7.27
CA ILE A 99 -5.74 -14.25 7.93
C ILE A 99 -5.70 -12.99 7.07
N GLN A 100 -4.53 -12.64 6.55
CA GLN A 100 -4.37 -11.46 5.68
C GLN A 100 -5.23 -11.58 4.42
N ALA A 101 -5.23 -12.73 3.77
CA ALA A 101 -6.07 -12.98 2.59
C ALA A 101 -7.57 -12.85 2.93
N ALA A 102 -8.01 -13.40 4.06
CA ALA A 102 -9.40 -13.30 4.50
C ALA A 102 -9.81 -11.84 4.77
N ILE A 103 -8.99 -11.06 5.48
CA ILE A 103 -9.26 -9.64 5.75
C ILE A 103 -9.27 -8.84 4.44
N ASN A 104 -8.30 -9.05 3.55
CA ASN A 104 -8.25 -8.39 2.25
C ASN A 104 -9.50 -8.69 1.41
N THR A 105 -10.00 -9.93 1.45
CA THR A 105 -11.25 -10.30 0.76
C THR A 105 -12.44 -9.50 1.31
N VAL A 106 -12.58 -9.39 2.65
CA VAL A 106 -13.64 -8.58 3.27
C VAL A 106 -13.52 -7.11 2.88
N VAL A 107 -12.30 -6.57 2.86
CA VAL A 107 -12.03 -5.18 2.46
C VAL A 107 -12.40 -4.95 1.00
N LEU A 108 -12.00 -5.85 0.09
CA LEU A 108 -12.32 -5.74 -1.34
C LEU A 108 -13.83 -5.83 -1.58
N VAL A 109 -14.51 -6.80 -0.97
CA VAL A 109 -15.98 -6.88 -1.04
C VAL A 109 -16.61 -5.60 -0.51
N GLY A 110 -16.09 -5.07 0.61
CA GLY A 110 -16.56 -3.83 1.21
C GLY A 110 -16.43 -2.61 0.29
N VAL A 111 -15.27 -2.41 -0.36
CA VAL A 111 -15.06 -1.27 -1.25
C VAL A 111 -15.85 -1.39 -2.55
N PHE A 112 -15.92 -2.59 -3.14
CA PHE A 112 -16.71 -2.82 -4.36
C PHE A 112 -18.23 -2.67 -4.16
N THR A 113 -18.69 -2.78 -2.93
CA THR A 113 -20.10 -2.58 -2.55
C THR A 113 -20.35 -1.25 -1.84
N ALA A 114 -19.33 -0.38 -1.73
CA ALA A 114 -19.35 0.81 -0.87
C ALA A 114 -20.46 1.81 -1.22
N GLU A 115 -20.91 1.87 -2.46
CA GLU A 115 -22.03 2.71 -2.88
C GLU A 115 -23.33 2.36 -2.14
N HIS A 116 -23.52 1.08 -1.83
CA HIS A 116 -24.74 0.55 -1.19
C HIS A 116 -24.47 0.02 0.23
N ASN A 117 -23.22 0.06 0.68
CA ASN A 117 -22.77 -0.57 1.92
C ASN A 117 -22.16 0.46 2.89
N PRO A 118 -22.93 0.95 3.88
CA PRO A 118 -22.45 1.93 4.85
C PRO A 118 -21.37 1.40 5.81
N TYR A 119 -21.16 0.06 5.84
CA TYR A 119 -20.10 -0.51 6.69
C TYR A 119 -18.70 -0.22 6.19
N PHE A 120 -18.53 0.08 4.89
CA PHE A 120 -17.24 0.50 4.34
C PHE A 120 -17.04 2.01 4.47
N TYR A 121 -17.97 2.82 3.92
CA TYR A 121 -18.04 4.27 4.09
C TYR A 121 -19.40 4.69 4.63
N ASN A 122 -19.40 5.42 5.74
CA ASN A 122 -20.62 5.99 6.33
C ASN A 122 -21.19 7.13 5.48
N SER A 123 -20.33 7.92 4.84
CA SER A 123 -20.70 8.99 3.93
C SER A 123 -19.59 9.25 2.92
N MET A 124 -19.99 9.64 1.72
CA MET A 124 -19.10 10.00 0.62
C MET A 124 -19.57 11.34 0.03
N LYS A 125 -18.65 12.29 -0.14
CA LYS A 125 -18.93 13.61 -0.74
C LYS A 125 -17.74 14.01 -1.59
N ILE A 126 -17.99 14.62 -2.74
CA ILE A 126 -16.94 15.27 -3.50
C ILE A 126 -16.66 16.65 -2.86
N LEU A 127 -15.39 16.90 -2.57
CA LEU A 127 -14.88 18.21 -2.22
C LEU A 127 -14.15 18.78 -3.43
N ASN A 128 -14.51 20.03 -3.76
CA ASN A 128 -13.81 20.79 -4.78
C ASN A 128 -12.97 21.85 -4.08
N ASP A 129 -11.65 21.62 -3.97
CA ASP A 129 -10.71 22.58 -3.36
C ASP A 129 -10.18 23.59 -4.39
N GLY A 130 -10.82 23.71 -5.56
CA GLY A 130 -10.45 24.64 -6.63
C GLY A 130 -9.24 24.22 -7.47
N MET A 131 -8.41 23.29 -7.00
CA MET A 131 -7.25 22.75 -7.71
C MET A 131 -7.48 21.31 -8.19
N TYR A 132 -8.25 20.53 -7.47
CA TYR A 132 -8.63 19.16 -7.81
C TYR A 132 -9.89 18.76 -7.06
N GLN A 133 -10.60 17.86 -7.66
CA GLN A 133 -11.74 17.20 -7.01
C GLN A 133 -11.24 15.96 -6.28
N ARG A 134 -11.78 15.72 -5.11
CA ARG A 134 -11.47 14.52 -4.33
C ARG A 134 -12.71 14.05 -3.60
N ILE A 135 -12.72 12.76 -3.35
CA ILE A 135 -13.75 12.20 -2.48
C ILE A 135 -13.36 12.40 -1.00
N ASN A 136 -14.27 12.97 -0.24
CA ASN A 136 -14.18 12.98 1.22
C ASN A 136 -15.05 11.86 1.76
N VAL A 137 -14.44 10.91 2.44
CA VAL A 137 -15.10 9.73 2.98
C VAL A 137 -15.06 9.72 4.50
N SER A 138 -16.17 9.39 5.12
CA SER A 138 -16.21 9.03 6.54
C SER A 138 -16.13 7.50 6.63
N GLY A 139 -15.02 6.98 7.16
CA GLY A 139 -14.76 5.55 7.20
C GLY A 139 -15.68 4.77 8.13
N GLY A 140 -16.31 3.73 7.60
CA GLY A 140 -17.09 2.75 8.35
C GLY A 140 -16.22 1.74 9.12
N ILE A 141 -16.85 0.68 9.64
CA ILE A 141 -16.15 -0.32 10.46
C ILE A 141 -15.12 -1.13 9.64
N ILE A 142 -15.45 -1.51 8.41
CA ILE A 142 -14.55 -2.29 7.54
C ILE A 142 -13.34 -1.44 7.15
N TRP A 143 -13.54 -0.15 6.85
CA TRP A 143 -12.47 0.78 6.57
C TRP A 143 -11.49 0.91 7.75
N LYS A 144 -12.01 1.08 8.97
CA LYS A 144 -11.17 1.13 10.19
C LYS A 144 -10.42 -0.18 10.42
N MET A 145 -11.09 -1.30 10.23
CA MET A 145 -10.46 -2.64 10.33
C MET A 145 -9.30 -2.77 9.34
N HIS A 146 -9.44 -2.24 8.12
CA HIS A 146 -8.37 -2.26 7.13
C HIS A 146 -7.11 -1.50 7.59
N TYR A 147 -7.26 -0.31 8.18
CA TYR A 147 -6.11 0.45 8.72
C TYR A 147 -5.44 -0.26 9.89
N ILE A 148 -6.23 -0.86 10.79
CA ILE A 148 -5.69 -1.68 11.88
C ILE A 148 -4.93 -2.88 11.32
N HIS A 149 -5.48 -3.53 10.30
CA HIS A 149 -4.83 -4.64 9.61
C HIS A 149 -3.50 -4.21 8.97
N MET A 150 -3.45 -3.10 8.25
CA MET A 150 -2.21 -2.55 7.70
C MET A 150 -1.16 -2.34 8.78
N ALA A 151 -1.53 -1.67 9.88
CA ALA A 151 -0.63 -1.45 11.01
C ALA A 151 -0.13 -2.77 11.62
N ALA A 152 -1.00 -3.78 11.73
CA ALA A 152 -0.63 -5.10 12.23
C ALA A 152 0.36 -5.83 11.31
N VAL A 153 0.20 -5.73 9.98
CA VAL A 153 1.15 -6.30 9.01
C VAL A 153 2.51 -5.63 9.14
N LEU A 154 2.57 -4.31 9.17
CA LEU A 154 3.82 -3.56 9.32
C LEU A 154 4.51 -3.88 10.64
N LEU A 155 3.75 -3.94 11.74
CA LEU A 155 4.27 -4.32 13.06
C LEU A 155 4.80 -5.76 13.07
N THR A 156 4.11 -6.69 12.41
CA THR A 156 4.56 -8.08 12.28
C THR A 156 5.92 -8.16 11.60
N ILE A 157 6.11 -7.43 10.49
CA ILE A 157 7.39 -7.36 9.80
C ILE A 157 8.47 -6.80 10.73
N GLN A 158 8.21 -5.71 11.46
CA GLN A 158 9.18 -5.10 12.38
C GLN A 158 9.59 -6.05 13.51
N ILE A 159 8.62 -6.72 14.13
CA ILE A 159 8.89 -7.71 15.19
C ILE A 159 9.76 -8.85 14.64
N CYS A 160 9.39 -9.41 13.47
CA CYS A 160 10.15 -10.47 12.83
C CYS A 160 11.58 -10.03 12.49
N CYS A 161 11.76 -8.79 11.99
CA CYS A 161 13.07 -8.18 11.74
C CYS A 161 13.89 -8.11 13.05
N GLY A 162 13.32 -7.60 14.13
CA GLY A 162 14.00 -7.48 15.42
C GLY A 162 14.45 -8.82 16.00
N VAL A 163 13.56 -9.82 15.95
CA VAL A 163 13.88 -11.19 16.42
C VAL A 163 14.99 -11.81 15.56
N ARG A 164 14.87 -11.72 14.24
CA ARG A 164 15.81 -12.34 13.32
C ARG A 164 17.19 -11.67 13.33
N TYR A 165 17.25 -10.35 13.51
CA TYR A 165 18.49 -9.59 13.47
C TYR A 165 19.55 -10.12 14.42
N ARG A 166 19.17 -10.52 15.65
CA ARG A 166 20.09 -11.02 16.68
C ARG A 166 20.79 -12.32 16.26
N GLN A 167 20.13 -13.14 15.44
CA GLN A 167 20.59 -14.49 15.06
C GLN A 167 21.21 -14.52 13.65
N SER A 168 21.39 -13.37 13.01
CA SER A 168 21.75 -13.29 11.59
C SER A 168 23.23 -12.96 11.37
N THR A 169 23.75 -13.43 10.23
CA THR A 169 25.09 -13.08 9.73
C THR A 169 25.16 -11.60 9.31
N ALA A 170 26.36 -11.04 9.12
CA ALA A 170 26.56 -9.64 8.74
C ALA A 170 25.80 -9.27 7.45
N THR A 171 25.82 -10.13 6.43
CA THR A 171 25.10 -9.91 5.17
C THR A 171 23.57 -9.95 5.36
N GLN A 172 23.07 -10.89 6.16
CA GLN A 172 21.64 -10.97 6.47
C GLN A 172 21.17 -9.77 7.30
N LYS A 173 21.98 -9.28 8.23
CA LYS A 173 21.69 -8.08 9.02
C LYS A 173 21.45 -6.87 8.13
N LYS A 174 22.27 -6.68 7.08
CA LYS A 174 22.06 -5.59 6.11
C LYS A 174 20.69 -5.69 5.43
N ARG A 175 20.31 -6.88 4.93
CA ARG A 175 19.00 -7.11 4.30
C ARG A 175 17.84 -6.84 5.26
N ILE A 176 17.95 -7.30 6.51
CA ILE A 176 16.95 -7.05 7.55
C ILE A 176 16.82 -5.54 7.83
N LEU A 177 17.95 -4.80 7.89
CA LEU A 177 17.92 -3.35 8.09
C LEU A 177 17.23 -2.62 6.93
N TYR A 178 17.46 -3.03 5.67
CA TYR A 178 16.75 -2.43 4.53
C TYR A 178 15.24 -2.64 4.62
N ILE A 179 14.79 -3.87 4.91
CA ILE A 179 13.36 -4.14 5.11
C ILE A 179 12.81 -3.35 6.30
N ALA A 180 13.51 -3.34 7.44
CA ALA A 180 13.06 -2.62 8.62
C ALA A 180 12.98 -1.10 8.38
N ALA A 181 13.96 -0.53 7.67
CA ALA A 181 13.97 0.90 7.34
C ALA A 181 12.82 1.27 6.38
N GLY A 182 12.66 0.56 5.25
CA GLY A 182 11.58 0.82 4.29
C GLY A 182 10.20 0.65 4.93
N ASN A 183 10.00 -0.45 5.66
CA ASN A 183 8.76 -0.68 6.40
C ASN A 183 8.52 0.37 7.50
N GLY A 184 9.59 0.86 8.14
CA GLY A 184 9.52 1.94 9.14
C GLY A 184 9.12 3.28 8.54
N ILE A 185 9.63 3.63 7.36
CA ILE A 185 9.23 4.84 6.62
C ILE A 185 7.75 4.77 6.28
N PHE A 186 7.29 3.64 5.75
CA PHE A 186 5.88 3.44 5.43
C PHE A 186 4.97 3.51 6.68
N ALA A 187 5.39 2.91 7.80
CA ALA A 187 4.67 2.99 9.06
C ALA A 187 4.59 4.43 9.60
N LEU A 188 5.71 5.18 9.52
CA LEU A 188 5.76 6.59 9.93
C LEU A 188 4.78 7.43 9.09
N GLU A 189 4.77 7.23 7.79
CA GLU A 189 3.85 7.94 6.89
C GLU A 189 2.39 7.64 7.21
N LEU A 190 2.04 6.38 7.47
CA LEU A 190 0.69 5.98 7.88
C LEU A 190 0.28 6.68 9.18
N ILE A 191 1.19 6.81 10.16
CA ILE A 191 0.97 7.52 11.41
C ILE A 191 0.75 9.00 11.14
N LEU A 192 1.62 9.65 10.37
CA LEU A 192 1.53 11.08 10.04
C LEU A 192 0.23 11.39 9.28
N LYS A 193 -0.20 10.50 8.38
CA LYS A 193 -1.50 10.61 7.71
C LYS A 193 -2.64 10.49 8.72
N GLY A 194 -2.59 9.55 9.65
CA GLY A 194 -3.59 9.38 10.70
C GLY A 194 -3.69 10.59 11.65
N LEU A 195 -2.57 11.29 11.86
CA LEU A 195 -2.51 12.54 12.63
C LEU A 195 -2.95 13.78 11.83
N GLY A 196 -3.30 13.63 10.55
CA GLY A 196 -3.74 14.71 9.69
C GLY A 196 -2.64 15.70 9.28
N VAL A 197 -1.35 15.34 9.47
CA VAL A 197 -0.20 16.22 9.14
C VAL A 197 -0.22 16.63 7.67
N PHE A 198 -0.66 15.76 6.79
CA PHE A 198 -0.71 15.98 5.35
C PHE A 198 -2.06 16.54 4.86
N GLY A 199 -2.99 16.79 5.78
CA GLY A 199 -4.35 17.26 5.43
C GLY A 199 -5.03 16.27 4.48
N SER A 200 -5.39 16.76 3.31
CA SER A 200 -6.06 15.98 2.26
C SER A 200 -5.12 15.20 1.35
N TYR A 201 -3.82 15.39 1.46
CA TYR A 201 -2.84 14.68 0.64
C TYR A 201 -2.72 13.21 1.02
N ASN A 202 -2.48 12.38 0.02
CA ASN A 202 -2.13 10.98 0.23
C ASN A 202 -0.64 10.77 -0.13
N PRO A 203 0.30 11.01 0.80
CA PRO A 203 1.73 10.89 0.54
C PRO A 203 2.21 9.45 0.43
N VAL A 204 1.33 8.47 0.71
CA VAL A 204 1.63 7.01 0.65
C VAL A 204 2.26 6.59 -0.67
N VAL A 205 1.98 7.33 -1.76
CA VAL A 205 2.63 7.11 -3.05
C VAL A 205 4.15 7.33 -2.97
N CYS A 206 4.61 8.35 -2.22
CA CYS A 206 6.03 8.64 -2.12
C CYS A 206 6.79 7.59 -1.28
N ALA A 207 6.18 7.10 -0.20
CA ALA A 207 6.84 6.10 0.64
C ALA A 207 6.88 4.70 0.01
N MET A 208 5.97 4.39 -0.90
CA MET A 208 5.98 3.11 -1.62
C MET A 208 7.08 3.01 -2.68
N THR A 209 7.66 4.15 -3.10
CA THR A 209 8.71 4.22 -4.12
C THR A 209 10.13 4.20 -3.56
N ILE A 210 10.31 4.32 -2.25
CA ILE A 210 11.59 4.27 -1.53
C ILE A 210 11.89 2.84 -1.07
#